data_2f56eee29169a42c1ecab7c71ae28bd3
#
_entry.id   2f56eee29169a42c1ecab7c71ae28bd3
#
_cell.length_a   1.000
_cell.length_b   1.000
_cell.length_c   1.000
_cell.angle_alpha   90.00
_cell.angle_beta   90.00
_cell.angle_gamma   90.00
#
_symmetry.space_group_name_H-M   'P 1'
#
loop_
_entity.id
_entity.type
_entity.pdbx_description
1 polymer ?
#
loop_
_entity_poly.entity_id
_entity_poly.type
_entity_poly.pdbx_seq_one_letter_code
_entity_poly.pdbx_strand_id
1 'polypeptide(L)'
;MARYRKSRMWAPQGFFECEGRGLQWLGEAQAQGGPRVVDVYEWGKDFLDIERVSPRSPTAKAAHDFGAALARMHDAGTDHFGSAPAGYDGTCYFGPLQDPVPMATGAWDDPITYFAQGRLVPMVELGMRRGELTQADMDLTNRVIDAMPDLLGRAAQDKPARVHGDLWSGNVMWADDRGSCEAVLIDPAAHGGHREEDLAMLYLFGMSYLTEIMDGYQSVHPLKAGWQERTTLWQLYPIAG
;
A
#
# COMPACT_ATOMS: atom_id res chain seq x y z
N MET A 1 6.76 -19.17 -17.94
CA MET A 1 5.56 -19.02 -17.10
C MET A 1 4.49 -18.28 -17.89
N ALA A 2 3.20 -18.47 -17.58
CA ALA A 2 2.13 -17.74 -18.27
C ALA A 2 2.20 -16.24 -17.90
N ARG A 3 1.94 -15.38 -18.88
CA ARG A 3 1.97 -13.92 -18.68
C ARG A 3 0.55 -13.36 -18.62
N TYR A 4 0.39 -12.32 -17.85
CA TYR A 4 -0.79 -11.46 -17.83
C TYR A 4 -0.38 -10.06 -18.25
N ARG A 5 -1.04 -9.51 -19.26
CA ARG A 5 -0.83 -8.13 -19.71
C ARG A 5 -1.93 -7.24 -19.15
N LYS A 6 -1.52 -6.28 -18.31
CA LYS A 6 -2.33 -5.13 -17.91
C LYS A 6 -2.06 -4.01 -18.90
N SER A 7 -3.08 -3.43 -19.52
CA SER A 7 -2.88 -2.40 -20.52
C SER A 7 -3.99 -1.37 -20.51
N ARG A 8 -3.61 -0.13 -20.83
CA ARG A 8 -4.52 0.98 -21.06
C ARG A 8 -3.93 1.92 -22.08
N MET A 9 -4.61 2.10 -23.22
CA MET A 9 -4.27 3.18 -24.16
C MET A 9 -4.42 4.52 -23.44
N TRP A 10 -3.43 5.41 -23.63
CA TRP A 10 -3.38 6.73 -23.00
C TRP A 10 -3.27 6.69 -21.46
N ALA A 11 -2.62 5.66 -20.92
CA ALA A 11 -2.24 5.67 -19.50
C ALA A 11 -1.44 6.94 -19.16
N PRO A 12 -1.59 7.50 -17.96
CA PRO A 12 -0.74 8.61 -17.55
C PRO A 12 0.74 8.27 -17.66
N GLN A 13 1.56 9.27 -17.95
CA GLN A 13 3.00 9.06 -18.11
C GLN A 13 3.61 8.44 -16.85
N GLY A 14 4.36 7.35 -17.02
CA GLY A 14 5.04 6.67 -15.92
C GLY A 14 4.15 5.72 -15.10
N PHE A 15 2.84 5.62 -15.39
CA PHE A 15 1.93 4.77 -14.63
C PHE A 15 2.42 3.32 -14.50
N PHE A 16 2.66 2.65 -15.64
CA PHE A 16 3.11 1.26 -15.64
C PHE A 16 4.56 1.09 -15.21
N GLU A 17 5.40 2.09 -15.40
CA GLU A 17 6.77 2.07 -14.88
C GLU A 17 6.78 2.16 -13.36
N CYS A 18 6.02 3.08 -12.74
CA CYS A 18 5.91 3.18 -11.30
C CYS A 18 5.41 1.88 -10.67
N GLU A 19 4.35 1.29 -11.24
CA GLU A 19 3.80 0.03 -10.76
C GLU A 19 4.80 -1.13 -10.91
N GLY A 20 5.44 -1.26 -12.09
CA GLY A 20 6.45 -2.31 -12.33
C GLY A 20 7.65 -2.19 -11.40
N ARG A 21 8.17 -0.99 -11.18
CA ARG A 21 9.26 -0.74 -10.22
C ARG A 21 8.79 -0.97 -8.79
N GLY A 22 7.55 -0.61 -8.46
CA GLY A 22 6.94 -0.88 -7.17
C GLY A 22 6.91 -2.38 -6.86
N LEU A 23 6.44 -3.21 -7.80
CA LEU A 23 6.44 -4.66 -7.67
C LEU A 23 7.87 -5.22 -7.46
N GLN A 24 8.84 -4.77 -8.24
CA GLN A 24 10.23 -5.19 -8.09
C GLN A 24 10.80 -4.80 -6.73
N TRP A 25 10.57 -3.54 -6.29
CA TRP A 25 11.05 -3.04 -5.02
C TRP A 25 10.43 -3.78 -3.82
N LEU A 26 9.12 -4.04 -3.84
CA LEU A 26 8.47 -4.87 -2.82
C LEU A 26 9.04 -6.29 -2.83
N GLY A 27 9.29 -6.86 -4.02
CA GLY A 27 9.84 -8.20 -4.20
C GLY A 27 11.24 -8.39 -3.61
N GLU A 28 12.06 -7.32 -3.50
CA GLU A 28 13.38 -7.41 -2.83
C GLU A 28 13.27 -7.88 -1.37
N ALA A 29 12.17 -7.59 -0.67
CA ALA A 29 11.95 -8.01 0.70
C ALA A 29 11.80 -9.53 0.85
N GLN A 30 11.57 -10.28 -0.22
CA GLN A 30 11.51 -11.75 -0.18
C GLN A 30 12.82 -12.37 0.34
N ALA A 31 13.96 -11.73 0.07
CA ALA A 31 15.26 -12.17 0.58
C ALA A 31 15.32 -12.18 2.13
N GLN A 32 14.45 -11.40 2.79
CA GLN A 32 14.32 -11.32 4.25
C GLN A 32 13.05 -12.02 4.76
N GLY A 33 12.41 -12.83 3.92
CA GLY A 33 11.16 -13.53 4.26
C GLY A 33 9.91 -12.67 4.11
N GLY A 34 9.95 -11.62 3.32
CA GLY A 34 8.78 -10.85 2.89
C GLY A 34 7.85 -11.68 1.99
N PRO A 35 6.61 -11.19 1.70
CA PRO A 35 5.64 -11.92 0.91
C PRO A 35 6.08 -12.06 -0.54
N ARG A 36 5.56 -13.08 -1.21
CA ARG A 36 5.72 -13.19 -2.65
C ARG A 36 5.04 -12.04 -3.36
N VAL A 37 5.71 -11.50 -4.35
CA VAL A 37 5.20 -10.48 -5.28
C VAL A 37 5.26 -11.06 -6.69
N VAL A 38 4.30 -10.76 -7.55
CA VAL A 38 4.32 -11.24 -8.94
C VAL A 38 5.60 -10.83 -9.66
N ASP A 39 6.12 -11.71 -10.50
CA ASP A 39 7.24 -11.40 -11.37
C ASP A 39 6.85 -10.35 -12.40
N VAL A 40 7.69 -9.34 -12.58
CA VAL A 40 7.57 -8.34 -13.65
C VAL A 40 8.46 -8.75 -14.82
N TYR A 41 7.89 -8.86 -16.01
CA TYR A 41 8.63 -9.24 -17.21
C TYR A 41 9.01 -8.02 -18.05
N GLU A 42 8.07 -7.10 -18.25
CA GLU A 42 8.28 -5.94 -19.10
C GLU A 42 7.21 -4.88 -18.81
N TRP A 43 7.53 -3.61 -19.01
CA TRP A 43 6.56 -2.53 -19.05
C TRP A 43 6.86 -1.58 -20.22
N GLY A 44 5.83 -0.91 -20.69
CA GLY A 44 5.90 0.14 -21.69
C GLY A 44 5.00 1.30 -21.28
N LYS A 45 4.83 2.22 -22.22
CA LYS A 45 3.98 3.39 -22.00
C LYS A 45 2.53 3.02 -21.65
N ASP A 46 1.99 2.00 -22.32
CA ASP A 46 0.57 1.64 -22.27
C ASP A 46 0.33 0.21 -21.76
N PHE A 47 1.33 -0.45 -21.19
CA PHE A 47 1.20 -1.82 -20.68
C PHE A 47 2.22 -2.18 -19.60
N LEU A 48 1.86 -3.21 -18.84
CA LEU A 48 2.72 -3.94 -17.89
C LEU A 48 2.47 -5.44 -18.07
N ASP A 49 3.52 -6.21 -18.34
CA ASP A 49 3.51 -7.68 -18.38
C ASP A 49 4.04 -8.25 -17.09
N ILE A 50 3.20 -8.98 -16.41
CA ILE A 50 3.52 -9.63 -15.14
C ILE A 50 3.23 -11.13 -15.20
N GLU A 51 3.64 -11.84 -14.18
CA GLU A 51 3.26 -13.23 -13.96
C GLU A 51 1.75 -13.38 -13.88
N ARG A 52 1.21 -14.41 -14.56
CA ARG A 52 -0.18 -14.80 -14.40
C ARG A 52 -0.31 -15.76 -13.22
N VAL A 53 -0.86 -15.29 -12.13
CA VAL A 53 -1.14 -16.10 -10.94
C VAL A 53 -2.37 -16.99 -11.17
N SER A 54 -2.26 -18.28 -10.83
CA SER A 54 -3.41 -19.18 -10.81
C SER A 54 -4.04 -19.17 -9.41
N PRO A 55 -5.29 -18.70 -9.27
CA PRO A 55 -5.88 -18.49 -7.96
C PRO A 55 -6.21 -19.81 -7.26
N ARG A 56 -6.10 -19.78 -5.93
CA ARG A 56 -6.46 -20.85 -5.00
C ARG A 56 -7.24 -20.26 -3.82
N SER A 57 -8.00 -21.07 -3.10
CA SER A 57 -8.63 -20.61 -1.86
C SER A 57 -7.58 -20.47 -0.74
N PRO A 58 -7.66 -19.38 0.06
CA PRO A 58 -6.79 -19.18 1.21
C PRO A 58 -6.99 -20.24 2.28
N THR A 59 -5.99 -20.39 3.14
CA THR A 59 -6.08 -21.19 4.37
C THR A 59 -5.64 -20.35 5.56
N ALA A 60 -6.09 -20.69 6.76
CA ALA A 60 -5.70 -19.99 8.00
C ALA A 60 -4.17 -19.95 8.17
N LYS A 61 -3.49 -21.07 7.85
CA LYS A 61 -2.02 -21.12 7.90
C LYS A 61 -1.38 -20.14 6.90
N ALA A 62 -1.83 -20.14 5.64
CA ALA A 62 -1.29 -19.25 4.62
C ALA A 62 -1.53 -17.77 4.98
N ALA A 63 -2.68 -17.47 5.58
CA ALA A 63 -3.01 -16.14 6.06
C ALA A 63 -2.07 -15.69 7.21
N HIS A 64 -1.82 -16.56 8.19
CA HIS A 64 -0.87 -16.28 9.26
C HIS A 64 0.55 -16.07 8.70
N ASP A 65 1.01 -16.96 7.80
CA ASP A 65 2.32 -16.87 7.18
C ASP A 65 2.45 -15.56 6.36
N PHE A 66 1.39 -15.16 5.66
CA PHE A 66 1.33 -13.87 4.95
C PHE A 66 1.47 -12.68 5.90
N GLY A 67 0.76 -12.68 7.03
CA GLY A 67 0.90 -11.62 8.03
C GLY A 67 2.33 -11.47 8.53
N ALA A 68 2.99 -12.58 8.84
CA ALA A 68 4.39 -12.61 9.26
C ALA A 68 5.34 -12.10 8.15
N ALA A 69 5.08 -12.46 6.90
CA ALA A 69 5.85 -12.00 5.75
C ALA A 69 5.64 -10.50 5.48
N LEU A 70 4.40 -10.02 5.60
CA LEU A 70 4.07 -8.60 5.46
C LEU A 70 4.81 -7.73 6.48
N ALA A 71 4.89 -8.18 7.74
CA ALA A 71 5.67 -7.48 8.76
C ALA A 71 7.15 -7.35 8.37
N ARG A 72 7.75 -8.41 7.81
CA ARG A 72 9.15 -8.36 7.33
C ARG A 72 9.33 -7.44 6.12
N MET A 73 8.36 -7.35 5.21
CA MET A 73 8.39 -6.39 4.11
C MET A 73 8.35 -4.95 4.64
N HIS A 74 7.49 -4.66 5.59
CA HIS A 74 7.46 -3.35 6.24
C HIS A 74 8.77 -3.04 6.97
N ASP A 75 9.37 -4.04 7.64
CA ASP A 75 10.65 -3.89 8.36
C ASP A 75 11.86 -3.73 7.43
N ALA A 76 11.75 -4.14 6.15
CA ALA A 76 12.77 -3.82 5.15
C ALA A 76 12.95 -2.31 4.97
N GLY A 77 11.90 -1.53 5.28
CA GLY A 77 11.98 -0.09 5.42
C GLY A 77 12.36 0.68 4.16
N THR A 78 12.55 1.98 4.35
CA THR A 78 13.06 2.92 3.35
C THR A 78 13.62 4.15 4.07
N ASP A 79 14.26 5.07 3.33
CA ASP A 79 14.94 6.23 3.94
C ASP A 79 13.95 7.25 4.52
N HIS A 80 12.81 7.51 3.82
CA HIS A 80 11.85 8.54 4.21
C HIS A 80 10.40 8.08 3.98
N PHE A 81 9.47 8.67 4.69
CA PHE A 81 8.06 8.63 4.31
C PHE A 81 7.89 9.33 2.95
N GLY A 82 7.02 8.81 2.10
CA GLY A 82 6.80 9.32 0.74
C GLY A 82 7.88 8.94 -0.28
N SER A 83 8.90 8.16 0.08
CA SER A 83 9.89 7.66 -0.89
C SER A 83 9.18 6.89 -2.00
N ALA A 84 9.50 7.20 -3.25
CA ALA A 84 9.08 6.41 -4.40
C ALA A 84 9.81 5.05 -4.42
N PRO A 85 9.36 4.08 -5.23
CA PRO A 85 10.11 2.85 -5.49
C PRO A 85 11.53 3.15 -5.96
N ALA A 86 12.50 2.32 -5.54
CA ALA A 86 13.91 2.54 -5.83
C ALA A 86 14.18 2.76 -7.32
N GLY A 87 14.94 3.81 -7.62
CA GLY A 87 15.32 4.18 -8.99
C GLY A 87 14.19 4.78 -9.84
N TYR A 88 13.10 5.23 -9.21
CA TYR A 88 12.01 5.94 -9.88
C TYR A 88 11.89 7.38 -9.36
N ASP A 89 11.85 8.35 -10.26
CA ASP A 89 11.74 9.78 -9.96
C ASP A 89 10.54 10.46 -10.63
N GLY A 90 9.66 9.65 -11.26
CA GLY A 90 8.45 10.14 -11.92
C GLY A 90 7.24 10.22 -10.98
N THR A 91 6.07 10.50 -11.57
CA THR A 91 4.81 10.52 -10.83
C THR A 91 4.33 9.11 -10.52
N CYS A 92 4.09 8.83 -9.24
CA CYS A 92 3.37 7.62 -8.82
C CYS A 92 1.86 7.87 -8.80
N TYR A 93 1.09 6.79 -8.76
CA TYR A 93 -0.37 6.85 -8.83
C TYR A 93 -1.00 5.91 -7.81
N PHE A 94 -2.19 6.30 -7.35
CA PHE A 94 -3.07 5.51 -6.49
C PHE A 94 -4.43 5.33 -7.18
N GLY A 95 -5.12 4.23 -6.84
CA GLY A 95 -6.49 3.99 -7.32
C GLY A 95 -6.55 3.25 -8.66
N PRO A 96 -7.76 3.11 -9.21
CA PRO A 96 -8.01 2.22 -10.34
C PRO A 96 -7.35 2.71 -11.63
N LEU A 97 -6.94 1.75 -12.47
CA LEU A 97 -6.34 2.04 -13.77
C LEU A 97 -7.18 3.00 -14.64
N GLN A 98 -8.51 3.04 -14.46
CA GLN A 98 -9.44 3.87 -15.22
C GLN A 98 -9.42 5.35 -14.80
N ASP A 99 -9.13 5.63 -13.53
CA ASP A 99 -9.04 6.99 -12.98
C ASP A 99 -7.93 7.08 -11.91
N PRO A 100 -6.65 6.89 -12.29
CA PRO A 100 -5.56 6.92 -11.35
C PRO A 100 -5.31 8.34 -10.83
N VAL A 101 -5.18 8.46 -9.52
CA VAL A 101 -4.88 9.71 -8.84
C VAL A 101 -3.37 9.87 -8.70
N PRO A 102 -2.78 11.01 -9.10
CA PRO A 102 -1.37 11.28 -8.84
C PRO A 102 -1.09 11.27 -7.34
N MET A 103 -0.10 10.49 -6.93
CA MET A 103 0.33 10.35 -5.56
C MET A 103 1.61 11.13 -5.34
N ALA A 104 1.62 12.04 -4.36
CA ALA A 104 2.81 12.81 -4.03
C ALA A 104 3.91 11.89 -3.48
N THR A 105 5.11 12.04 -4.02
CA THR A 105 6.33 11.43 -3.53
C THR A 105 7.25 12.50 -2.95
N GLY A 106 8.09 12.15 -1.98
CA GLY A 106 8.97 13.10 -1.31
C GLY A 106 9.81 12.43 -0.22
N ALA A 107 10.44 13.26 0.60
CA ALA A 107 11.28 12.83 1.71
C ALA A 107 10.81 13.53 2.99
N TRP A 108 9.83 12.93 3.66
CA TRP A 108 9.34 13.41 4.95
C TRP A 108 9.97 12.60 6.09
N ASP A 109 10.34 13.27 7.16
CA ASP A 109 11.01 12.64 8.31
C ASP A 109 10.02 12.09 9.34
N ASP A 110 8.75 12.48 9.28
CA ASP A 110 7.71 12.04 10.21
C ASP A 110 6.41 11.67 9.50
N PRO A 111 5.64 10.72 10.08
CA PRO A 111 4.42 10.22 9.45
C PRO A 111 3.26 11.24 9.44
N ILE A 112 3.26 12.22 10.34
CA ILE A 112 2.19 13.21 10.44
C ILE A 112 2.29 14.18 9.26
N THR A 113 3.46 14.80 9.08
CA THR A 113 3.71 15.72 7.95
C THR A 113 3.54 15.01 6.61
N TYR A 114 4.06 13.77 6.52
CA TYR A 114 3.87 12.94 5.32
C TYR A 114 2.40 12.70 5.01
N PHE A 115 1.61 12.20 5.97
CA PHE A 115 0.22 11.85 5.70
C PHE A 115 -0.64 13.09 5.42
N ALA A 116 -0.38 14.21 6.14
CA ALA A 116 -1.05 15.47 5.89
C ALA A 116 -0.74 16.01 4.49
N GLN A 117 0.56 16.24 4.16
CA GLN A 117 0.98 16.93 2.94
C GLN A 117 1.08 16.01 1.72
N GLY A 118 1.40 14.76 1.92
CA GLY A 118 1.56 13.77 0.85
C GLY A 118 0.29 13.00 0.51
N ARG A 119 -0.73 13.01 1.37
CA ARG A 119 -1.95 12.20 1.20
C ARG A 119 -3.22 13.03 1.37
N LEU A 120 -3.56 13.49 2.58
CA LEU A 120 -4.87 14.07 2.88
C LEU A 120 -5.14 15.37 2.14
N VAL A 121 -4.25 16.37 2.28
CA VAL A 121 -4.45 17.69 1.65
C VAL A 121 -4.52 17.58 0.13
N PRO A 122 -3.58 16.93 -0.58
CA PRO A 122 -3.67 16.79 -2.03
C PRO A 122 -4.94 16.08 -2.52
N MET A 123 -5.43 15.08 -1.76
CA MET A 123 -6.64 14.35 -2.11
C MET A 123 -7.88 15.24 -1.98
N VAL A 124 -8.02 15.97 -0.86
CA VAL A 124 -9.14 16.90 -0.66
C VAL A 124 -9.10 18.04 -1.69
N GLU A 125 -7.93 18.59 -2.00
CA GLU A 125 -7.78 19.59 -3.05
C GLU A 125 -8.19 19.05 -4.43
N LEU A 126 -7.89 17.78 -4.73
CA LEU A 126 -8.33 17.15 -5.96
C LEU A 126 -9.86 17.02 -6.00
N GLY A 127 -10.48 16.54 -4.92
CA GLY A 127 -11.94 16.46 -4.79
C GLY A 127 -12.62 17.83 -4.92
N MET A 128 -12.02 18.87 -4.34
CA MET A 128 -12.51 20.25 -4.50
C MET A 128 -12.41 20.75 -5.94
N ARG A 129 -11.31 20.46 -6.64
CA ARG A 129 -11.17 20.79 -8.07
C ARG A 129 -12.19 20.06 -8.95
N ARG A 130 -12.57 18.85 -8.58
CA ARG A 130 -13.62 18.05 -9.25
C ARG A 130 -15.04 18.48 -8.86
N GLY A 131 -15.19 19.32 -7.84
CA GLY A 131 -16.50 19.74 -7.32
C GLY A 131 -17.20 18.70 -6.44
N GLU A 132 -16.46 17.68 -5.98
CA GLU A 132 -16.93 16.57 -5.15
C GLU A 132 -16.80 16.88 -3.66
N LEU A 133 -15.82 17.70 -3.28
CA LEU A 133 -15.56 18.16 -1.92
C LEU A 133 -15.66 19.68 -1.83
N THR A 134 -15.80 20.17 -0.60
CA THR A 134 -16.04 21.58 -0.25
C THR A 134 -14.97 22.13 0.69
N GLN A 135 -15.02 23.44 0.97
CA GLN A 135 -14.17 24.04 2.01
C GLN A 135 -14.44 23.44 3.40
N ALA A 136 -15.68 23.02 3.69
CA ALA A 136 -16.00 22.36 4.96
C ALA A 136 -15.27 21.02 5.14
N ASP A 137 -15.05 20.28 4.05
CA ASP A 137 -14.29 19.02 4.05
C ASP A 137 -12.79 19.29 4.29
N MET A 138 -12.25 20.36 3.69
CA MET A 138 -10.88 20.82 3.98
C MET A 138 -10.72 21.23 5.44
N ASP A 139 -11.69 21.98 5.98
CA ASP A 139 -11.67 22.40 7.39
C ASP A 139 -11.76 21.21 8.35
N LEU A 140 -12.54 20.16 7.97
CA LEU A 140 -12.59 18.90 8.71
C LEU A 140 -11.24 18.17 8.65
N THR A 141 -10.65 18.09 7.47
CA THR A 141 -9.33 17.46 7.25
C THR A 141 -8.25 18.16 8.09
N ASN A 142 -8.24 19.49 8.14
CA ASN A 142 -7.29 20.22 8.97
C ASN A 142 -7.46 19.90 10.46
N ARG A 143 -8.70 19.77 10.95
CA ARG A 143 -8.94 19.33 12.36
C ARG A 143 -8.44 17.92 12.63
N VAL A 144 -8.54 17.01 11.66
CA VAL A 144 -7.95 15.68 11.79
C VAL A 144 -6.43 15.77 11.85
N ILE A 145 -5.82 16.55 10.96
CA ILE A 145 -4.37 16.76 10.94
C ILE A 145 -3.88 17.34 12.28
N ASP A 146 -4.57 18.32 12.82
CA ASP A 146 -4.24 18.93 14.12
C ASP A 146 -4.33 17.92 15.28
N ALA A 147 -5.21 16.90 15.17
CA ALA A 147 -5.37 15.84 16.16
C ALA A 147 -4.39 14.67 15.98
N MET A 148 -3.71 14.55 14.84
CA MET A 148 -2.82 13.41 14.54
C MET A 148 -1.72 13.18 15.59
N PRO A 149 -1.07 14.20 16.18
CA PRO A 149 -0.07 13.97 17.23
C PRO A 149 -0.62 13.15 18.39
N ASP A 150 -1.83 13.45 18.84
CA ASP A 150 -2.49 12.75 19.94
C ASP A 150 -3.00 11.36 19.50
N LEU A 151 -3.57 11.26 18.30
CA LEU A 151 -4.07 10.01 17.73
C LEU A 151 -2.96 9.00 17.49
N LEU A 152 -1.83 9.42 16.94
CA LEU A 152 -0.69 8.54 16.68
C LEU A 152 0.09 8.23 17.97
N GLY A 153 0.23 9.20 18.87
CA GLY A 153 0.97 9.00 20.11
C GLY A 153 2.36 8.40 19.85
N ARG A 154 2.61 7.21 20.40
CA ARG A 154 3.91 6.52 20.23
C ARG A 154 4.13 6.02 18.78
N ALA A 155 3.08 5.80 18.00
CA ALA A 155 3.21 5.36 16.61
C ALA A 155 3.80 6.47 15.69
N ALA A 156 3.71 7.75 16.09
CA ALA A 156 4.40 8.84 15.40
C ALA A 156 5.93 8.71 15.36
N GLN A 157 6.51 7.81 16.16
CA GLN A 157 7.94 7.52 16.21
C GLN A 157 8.34 6.29 15.38
N ASP A 158 7.40 5.69 14.65
CA ASP A 158 7.70 4.57 13.76
C ASP A 158 8.55 5.05 12.59
N LYS A 159 9.45 4.17 12.15
CA LYS A 159 10.27 4.44 10.98
C LYS A 159 9.47 4.21 9.71
N PRO A 160 9.87 4.85 8.57
CA PRO A 160 9.27 4.58 7.29
C PRO A 160 9.31 3.10 6.94
N ALA A 161 8.16 2.54 6.64
CA ALA A 161 8.00 1.17 6.20
C ALA A 161 7.94 1.11 4.66
N ARG A 162 8.34 -0.02 4.09
CA ARG A 162 8.09 -0.34 2.70
C ARG A 162 6.67 -0.85 2.57
N VAL A 163 5.73 0.00 2.15
CA VAL A 163 4.31 -0.36 2.08
C VAL A 163 3.87 -0.67 0.65
N HIS A 164 2.88 -1.56 0.54
CA HIS A 164 2.20 -1.86 -0.71
C HIS A 164 1.40 -0.64 -1.21
N GLY A 165 0.77 0.08 -0.27
CA GLY A 165 0.06 1.34 -0.50
C GLY A 165 -1.35 1.20 -1.06
N ASP A 166 -1.74 0.01 -1.54
CA ASP A 166 -3.11 -0.33 -1.96
C ASP A 166 -3.44 -1.78 -1.56
N LEU A 167 -3.25 -2.13 -0.29
CA LEU A 167 -3.31 -3.51 0.21
C LEU A 167 -4.72 -3.92 0.64
N TRP A 168 -5.68 -3.89 -0.27
CA TRP A 168 -6.99 -4.49 -0.03
C TRP A 168 -7.05 -5.95 -0.51
N SER A 169 -8.13 -6.66 -0.16
CA SER A 169 -8.24 -8.10 -0.43
C SER A 169 -8.13 -8.47 -1.92
N GLY A 170 -8.46 -7.56 -2.85
CA GLY A 170 -8.34 -7.78 -4.29
C GLY A 170 -6.89 -7.77 -4.80
N ASN A 171 -5.98 -7.16 -4.07
CA ASN A 171 -4.56 -7.08 -4.42
C ASN A 171 -3.70 -8.13 -3.69
N VAL A 172 -4.34 -9.05 -2.94
CA VAL A 172 -3.72 -10.22 -2.34
C VAL A 172 -4.28 -11.47 -3.00
N MET A 173 -3.58 -12.02 -3.98
CA MET A 173 -3.95 -13.29 -4.60
C MET A 173 -3.43 -14.44 -3.77
N TRP A 174 -4.19 -15.54 -3.74
CA TRP A 174 -3.75 -16.79 -3.12
C TRP A 174 -3.41 -17.78 -4.22
N ALA A 175 -2.22 -18.36 -4.17
CA ALA A 175 -1.68 -19.24 -5.20
C ALA A 175 -1.16 -20.55 -4.64
N ASP A 176 -0.95 -21.51 -5.53
CA ASP A 176 -0.29 -22.78 -5.19
C ASP A 176 1.24 -22.58 -5.22
N ASP A 177 1.90 -22.86 -4.11
CA ASP A 177 3.35 -23.07 -4.07
C ASP A 177 3.65 -24.52 -3.73
N ARG A 178 3.91 -25.34 -4.77
CA ARG A 178 4.30 -26.76 -4.65
C ARG A 178 3.40 -27.57 -3.71
N GLY A 179 2.09 -27.30 -3.76
CA GLY A 179 1.08 -27.98 -2.95
C GLY A 179 0.73 -27.27 -1.65
N SER A 180 1.40 -26.19 -1.29
CA SER A 180 1.00 -25.25 -0.24
C SER A 180 0.27 -24.03 -0.83
N CYS A 181 -0.44 -23.29 0.04
CA CYS A 181 -1.06 -22.02 -0.34
C CYS A 181 -0.18 -20.88 0.14
N GLU A 182 0.09 -19.90 -0.73
CA GLU A 182 0.79 -18.66 -0.36
C GLU A 182 0.03 -17.42 -0.88
N ALA A 183 0.25 -16.28 -0.23
CA ALA A 183 -0.21 -14.99 -0.72
C ALA A 183 0.77 -14.43 -1.75
N VAL A 184 0.23 -13.80 -2.80
CA VAL A 184 0.99 -13.14 -3.86
C VAL A 184 0.46 -11.72 -4.03
N LEU A 185 1.29 -10.72 -3.90
CA LEU A 185 0.93 -9.31 -4.03
C LEU A 185 0.93 -8.88 -5.50
N ILE A 186 -0.08 -8.08 -5.84
CA ILE A 186 -0.27 -7.50 -7.18
C ILE A 186 -0.71 -6.03 -7.04
N ASP A 187 -0.63 -5.25 -8.13
CA ASP A 187 -1.21 -3.91 -8.30
C ASP A 187 -0.88 -2.91 -7.15
N PRO A 188 0.38 -2.69 -6.78
CA PRO A 188 0.74 -1.82 -5.69
C PRO A 188 0.73 -0.33 -6.10
N ALA A 189 0.48 0.52 -5.09
CA ALA A 189 0.87 1.92 -5.07
C ALA A 189 2.10 2.09 -4.14
N ALA A 190 3.17 1.35 -4.42
CA ALA A 190 4.30 1.16 -3.51
C ALA A 190 5.04 2.46 -3.17
N HIS A 191 5.29 2.67 -1.88
CA HIS A 191 6.00 3.86 -1.39
C HIS A 191 6.52 3.67 0.04
N GLY A 192 7.29 4.63 0.52
CA GLY A 192 7.63 4.74 1.93
C GLY A 192 6.42 5.28 2.71
N GLY A 193 5.84 4.48 3.60
CA GLY A 193 4.64 4.85 4.34
C GLY A 193 4.69 4.42 5.80
N HIS A 194 3.59 4.66 6.52
CA HIS A 194 3.41 4.09 7.85
C HIS A 194 2.82 2.67 7.72
N ARG A 195 3.39 1.70 8.44
CA ARG A 195 2.97 0.28 8.36
C ARG A 195 1.46 0.05 8.57
N GLU A 196 0.83 0.89 9.39
CA GLU A 196 -0.60 0.79 9.66
C GLU A 196 -1.47 1.20 8.46
N GLU A 197 -0.93 1.87 7.43
CA GLU A 197 -1.66 2.18 6.18
C GLU A 197 -2.12 0.90 5.47
N ASP A 198 -1.20 -0.03 5.23
CA ASP A 198 -1.51 -1.31 4.61
C ASP A 198 -2.44 -2.17 5.48
N LEU A 199 -2.21 -2.18 6.80
CA LEU A 199 -3.06 -2.91 7.72
C LEU A 199 -4.49 -2.35 7.73
N ALA A 200 -4.65 -1.04 7.71
CA ALA A 200 -5.95 -0.38 7.63
C ALA A 200 -6.72 -0.73 6.35
N MET A 201 -6.01 -0.88 5.22
CA MET A 201 -6.60 -1.30 3.95
C MET A 201 -7.17 -2.72 4.00
N LEU A 202 -6.53 -3.65 4.71
CA LEU A 202 -7.05 -5.02 4.89
C LEU A 202 -8.41 -5.03 5.62
N TYR A 203 -8.67 -4.05 6.51
CA TYR A 203 -9.95 -3.90 7.21
C TYR A 203 -11.04 -3.23 6.36
N LEU A 204 -10.67 -2.43 5.35
CA LEU A 204 -11.61 -1.53 4.67
C LEU A 204 -12.67 -2.30 3.84
N PHE A 205 -12.25 -3.31 3.08
CA PHE A 205 -13.13 -4.06 2.20
C PHE A 205 -13.34 -5.52 2.64
N GLY A 206 -12.86 -5.85 3.83
CA GLY A 206 -12.89 -7.22 4.35
C GLY A 206 -11.82 -8.11 3.72
N MET A 207 -11.21 -8.93 4.56
CA MET A 207 -10.17 -9.89 4.16
C MET A 207 -10.44 -11.23 4.82
N SER A 208 -10.38 -12.32 4.03
CA SER A 208 -10.49 -13.67 4.59
C SER A 208 -9.36 -13.94 5.57
N TYR A 209 -9.67 -14.53 6.71
CA TYR A 209 -8.69 -14.87 7.75
C TYR A 209 -7.91 -13.66 8.28
N LEU A 210 -8.57 -12.49 8.38
CA LEU A 210 -7.92 -11.26 8.84
C LEU A 210 -7.31 -11.40 10.23
N THR A 211 -7.95 -12.13 11.15
CA THR A 211 -7.42 -12.41 12.49
C THR A 211 -6.09 -13.14 12.39
N GLU A 212 -6.00 -14.20 11.59
CA GLU A 212 -4.78 -14.97 11.38
C GLU A 212 -3.68 -14.12 10.75
N ILE A 213 -4.02 -13.24 9.80
CA ILE A 213 -3.07 -12.28 9.21
C ILE A 213 -2.50 -11.38 10.29
N MET A 214 -3.35 -10.79 11.14
CA MET A 214 -2.92 -9.89 12.21
C MET A 214 -2.10 -10.61 13.29
N ASP A 215 -2.46 -11.86 13.62
CA ASP A 215 -1.68 -12.69 14.55
C ASP A 215 -0.29 -12.99 13.99
N GLY A 216 -0.22 -13.36 12.71
CA GLY A 216 1.05 -13.57 12.01
C GLY A 216 1.90 -12.30 11.97
N TYR A 217 1.29 -11.15 11.63
CA TYR A 217 1.97 -9.86 11.61
C TYR A 217 2.59 -9.52 12.97
N GLN A 218 1.78 -9.58 14.01
CA GLN A 218 2.20 -9.22 15.37
C GLN A 218 3.17 -10.23 15.99
N SER A 219 3.23 -11.47 15.48
CA SER A 219 4.25 -12.44 15.90
C SER A 219 5.67 -12.02 15.50
N VAL A 220 5.81 -11.20 14.46
CA VAL A 220 7.08 -10.66 13.95
C VAL A 220 7.29 -9.22 14.44
N HIS A 221 6.27 -8.37 14.26
CA HIS A 221 6.33 -6.96 14.63
C HIS A 221 5.10 -6.59 15.47
N PRO A 222 5.20 -6.59 16.80
CA PRO A 222 4.11 -6.15 17.68
C PRO A 222 3.75 -4.68 17.43
N LEU A 223 2.48 -4.43 17.13
CA LEU A 223 1.98 -3.08 16.90
C LEU A 223 1.86 -2.30 18.20
N LYS A 224 2.04 -0.99 18.14
CA LYS A 224 1.88 -0.11 19.28
C LYS A 224 0.42 -0.06 19.74
N ALA A 225 0.22 0.01 21.06
CA ALA A 225 -1.12 0.08 21.65
C ALA A 225 -1.97 1.17 20.97
N GLY A 226 -3.26 0.89 20.80
CA GLY A 226 -4.20 1.78 20.13
C GLY A 226 -4.18 1.70 18.60
N TRP A 227 -3.51 0.71 18.01
CA TRP A 227 -3.49 0.58 16.55
C TRP A 227 -4.88 0.34 15.93
N GLN A 228 -5.78 -0.37 16.64
CA GLN A 228 -7.14 -0.60 16.18
C GLN A 228 -7.93 0.71 16.03
N GLU A 229 -7.79 1.60 16.99
CA GLU A 229 -8.43 2.92 16.99
C GLU A 229 -7.86 3.81 15.87
N ARG A 230 -6.59 3.63 15.51
CA ARG A 230 -5.94 4.37 14.41
C ARG A 230 -6.31 3.87 13.02
N THR A 231 -6.91 2.69 12.90
CA THR A 231 -7.30 2.12 11.60
C THR A 231 -8.13 3.10 10.77
N THR A 232 -9.11 3.77 11.39
CA THR A 232 -9.97 4.74 10.70
C THR A 232 -9.23 5.99 10.23
N LEU A 233 -8.17 6.41 10.91
CA LEU A 233 -7.32 7.50 10.47
C LEU A 233 -6.65 7.17 9.13
N TRP A 234 -6.02 5.99 9.03
CA TRP A 234 -5.32 5.57 7.82
C TRP A 234 -6.27 5.26 6.65
N GLN A 235 -7.53 4.94 6.93
CA GLN A 235 -8.56 4.71 5.92
C GLN A 235 -9.07 6.01 5.26
N LEU A 236 -8.77 7.18 5.80
CA LEU A 236 -9.24 8.45 5.22
C LEU A 236 -8.73 8.66 3.79
N TYR A 237 -7.46 8.34 3.53
CA TYR A 237 -6.89 8.50 2.20
C TYR A 237 -7.55 7.57 1.15
N PRO A 238 -7.64 6.24 1.34
CA PRO A 238 -8.25 5.36 0.36
C PRO A 238 -9.78 5.53 0.22
N ILE A 239 -10.46 6.11 1.21
CA ILE A 239 -11.91 6.40 1.09
C ILE A 239 -12.15 7.68 0.29
N ALA A 240 -11.23 8.63 0.32
CA ALA A 240 -11.34 9.90 -0.39
C ALA A 240 -10.84 9.82 -1.85
N GLY A 241 -10.14 8.75 -2.24
CA GLY A 241 -9.64 8.47 -3.60
C GLY A 241 -10.54 7.51 -4.34
#